data_c5e1d0cc3958c435d0b7dd716cb0c198
#
_entry.id   c5e1d0cc3958c435d0b7dd716cb0c198
#
_cell.length_a   1.000
_cell.length_b   1.000
_cell.length_c   1.000
_cell.angle_alpha   90.00
_cell.angle_beta   90.00
_cell.angle_gamma   90.00
#
_symmetry.space_group_name_H-M   'P 1'
#
loop_
_entity.id
_entity.type
_entity.pdbx_description
1 polymer ?
#
loop_
_entity_poly.entity_id
_entity_poly.type
_entity_poly.pdbx_seq_one_letter_code
_entity_poly.pdbx_strand_id
1 'polypeptide(L)'
;MSETALEINNLSFAYDPRRQILNDISLSVPCGRLIAIMGGSGSGKTTLFRNICGQVHPNSGTVTVLGRQVGGGASLKRRELYLLRREMGVLFQFGGLFTDLSVFDNVAFPLREHWDLSPSTVRDIVKLKLESVGLRGTANLFPSELSGGMRRRIGLARAVAMDPRLILYDEPFAGLDPISLTITAKMIRELNEALGATSLIVTHDIAETFRIVDYAYLISEGRLVAEGTPTEMEQSALPHVRQFMGATSEGPMSFHYPSSPLAEDLQLNA
;
A
#
# COMPACT_ATOMS: atom_id res chain seq x y z
N MET A 1 -14.47 19.76 4.12
CA MET A 1 -13.91 18.44 3.72
C MET A 1 -13.13 17.93 4.93
N SER A 2 -13.15 16.64 5.24
CA SER A 2 -12.33 16.06 6.32
C SER A 2 -10.86 16.39 6.06
N GLU A 3 -10.13 16.87 7.07
CA GLU A 3 -8.68 17.11 6.99
C GLU A 3 -7.89 15.80 6.87
N THR A 4 -8.56 14.67 7.09
CA THR A 4 -7.99 13.31 7.18
C THR A 4 -8.54 12.44 6.06
N ALA A 5 -7.66 11.80 5.30
CA ALA A 5 -8.03 10.88 4.22
C ALA A 5 -8.24 9.44 4.71
N LEU A 6 -7.49 9.02 5.74
CA LEU A 6 -7.61 7.72 6.38
C LEU A 6 -7.49 7.89 7.89
N GLU A 7 -8.42 7.29 8.62
CA GLU A 7 -8.41 7.24 10.08
C GLU A 7 -8.71 5.80 10.54
N ILE A 8 -7.85 5.27 11.37
CA ILE A 8 -7.95 3.94 11.97
C ILE A 8 -7.91 4.09 13.47
N ASN A 9 -8.92 3.56 14.16
CA ASN A 9 -9.04 3.66 15.61
C ASN A 9 -9.17 2.25 16.22
N ASN A 10 -8.21 1.86 17.06
CA ASN A 10 -8.16 0.63 17.85
C ASN A 10 -8.45 -0.64 17.03
N LEU A 11 -7.93 -0.67 15.78
CA LEU A 11 -8.15 -1.76 14.84
C LEU A 11 -7.51 -3.05 15.33
N SER A 12 -8.33 -4.09 15.52
CA SER A 12 -7.85 -5.45 15.74
C SER A 12 -8.46 -6.40 14.73
N PHE A 13 -7.63 -7.34 14.22
CA PHE A 13 -8.05 -8.28 13.19
C PHE A 13 -7.34 -9.64 13.32
N ALA A 14 -8.11 -10.71 13.15
CA ALA A 14 -7.65 -12.09 13.07
C ALA A 14 -8.43 -12.84 12.00
N TYR A 15 -7.76 -13.66 11.19
CA TYR A 15 -8.44 -14.62 10.30
C TYR A 15 -8.92 -15.87 11.07
N ASP A 16 -8.16 -16.32 12.07
CA ASP A 16 -8.50 -17.34 13.05
C ASP A 16 -8.49 -16.71 14.44
N PRO A 17 -9.54 -16.85 15.27
CA PRO A 17 -9.59 -16.27 16.62
C PRO A 17 -8.37 -16.58 17.51
N ARG A 18 -7.67 -17.70 17.21
CA ARG A 18 -6.47 -18.10 17.95
C ARG A 18 -5.19 -17.37 17.51
N ARG A 19 -5.23 -16.62 16.37
CA ARG A 19 -4.07 -15.96 15.83
C ARG A 19 -4.38 -14.50 15.45
N GLN A 20 -4.11 -13.60 16.38
CA GLN A 20 -4.23 -12.16 16.16
C GLN A 20 -3.19 -11.70 15.13
N ILE A 21 -3.62 -10.97 14.10
CA ILE A 21 -2.75 -10.41 13.06
C ILE A 21 -2.52 -8.91 13.25
N LEU A 22 -3.57 -8.18 13.60
CA LEU A 22 -3.50 -6.77 13.94
C LEU A 22 -4.06 -6.60 15.35
N ASN A 23 -3.40 -5.81 16.17
CA ASN A 23 -3.72 -5.67 17.57
C ASN A 23 -3.63 -4.19 17.98
N ASP A 24 -4.80 -3.58 18.14
CA ASP A 24 -4.96 -2.21 18.61
C ASP A 24 -4.19 -1.16 17.78
N ILE A 25 -4.30 -1.24 16.47
CA ILE A 25 -3.69 -0.28 15.54
C ILE A 25 -4.54 0.99 15.51
N SER A 26 -3.91 2.12 15.80
CA SER A 26 -4.49 3.46 15.61
C SER A 26 -3.53 4.33 14.82
N LEU A 27 -3.99 4.93 13.73
CA LEU A 27 -3.19 5.84 12.90
C LEU A 27 -4.09 6.79 12.09
N SER A 28 -3.51 7.89 11.63
CA SER A 28 -4.20 8.91 10.85
C SER A 28 -3.34 9.37 9.68
N VAL A 29 -3.96 9.51 8.50
CA VAL A 29 -3.31 10.00 7.28
C VAL A 29 -3.97 11.31 6.85
N PRO A 30 -3.30 12.45 7.02
CA PRO A 30 -3.81 13.74 6.55
C PRO A 30 -3.95 13.80 5.03
N CYS A 31 -4.91 14.59 4.54
CA CYS A 31 -5.10 14.78 3.11
C CYS A 31 -3.86 15.38 2.43
N GLY A 32 -3.58 14.96 1.19
CA GLY A 32 -2.49 15.47 0.35
C GLY A 32 -1.09 14.99 0.74
N ARG A 33 -0.95 14.19 1.80
CA ARG A 33 0.35 13.67 2.26
C ARG A 33 0.69 12.33 1.63
N LEU A 34 1.98 12.06 1.54
CA LEU A 34 2.57 10.78 1.16
C LEU A 34 3.10 10.09 2.42
N ILE A 35 2.42 9.04 2.87
CA ILE A 35 2.70 8.36 4.14
C ILE A 35 3.15 6.92 3.87
N ALA A 36 4.08 6.41 4.68
CA ALA A 36 4.49 5.01 4.65
C ALA A 36 3.96 4.23 5.85
N ILE A 37 3.57 2.97 5.60
CA ILE A 37 3.42 1.92 6.61
C ILE A 37 4.52 0.90 6.37
N MET A 38 5.44 0.81 7.30
CA MET A 38 6.65 0.01 7.19
C MET A 38 6.64 -1.13 8.20
N GLY A 39 7.48 -2.13 7.98
CA GLY A 39 7.65 -3.25 8.91
C GLY A 39 8.17 -4.51 8.22
N GLY A 40 8.62 -5.47 8.99
CA GLY A 40 9.14 -6.74 8.50
C GLY A 40 8.07 -7.60 7.80
N SER A 41 8.50 -8.68 7.14
CA SER A 41 7.59 -9.68 6.59
C SER A 41 6.72 -10.29 7.70
N GLY A 42 5.43 -10.45 7.45
CA GLY A 42 4.50 -10.98 8.46
C GLY A 42 4.04 -10.00 9.54
N SER A 43 4.48 -8.75 9.55
CA SER A 43 4.08 -7.75 10.56
C SER A 43 2.61 -7.32 10.52
N GLY A 44 1.83 -7.74 9.49
CA GLY A 44 0.41 -7.42 9.35
C GLY A 44 0.09 -6.36 8.29
N LYS A 45 1.08 -5.77 7.60
CA LYS A 45 0.90 -4.69 6.62
C LYS A 45 -0.14 -5.00 5.53
N THR A 46 -0.04 -6.14 4.88
CA THR A 46 -0.99 -6.56 3.83
C THR A 46 -2.41 -6.75 4.40
N THR A 47 -2.53 -7.22 5.62
CA THR A 47 -3.83 -7.34 6.30
C THR A 47 -4.42 -5.97 6.62
N LEU A 48 -3.60 -5.03 7.07
CA LEU A 48 -4.01 -3.64 7.27
C LEU A 48 -4.47 -3.00 5.95
N PHE A 49 -3.69 -3.18 4.88
CA PHE A 49 -4.04 -2.73 3.53
C PHE A 49 -5.41 -3.26 3.08
N ARG A 50 -5.68 -4.56 3.31
CA ARG A 50 -6.98 -5.17 2.98
C ARG A 50 -8.14 -4.59 3.80
N ASN A 51 -7.91 -4.24 5.07
CA ASN A 51 -8.91 -3.54 5.90
C ASN A 51 -9.20 -2.14 5.33
N ILE A 52 -8.18 -1.38 4.94
CA ILE A 52 -8.32 -0.06 4.32
C ILE A 52 -9.12 -0.14 3.00
N CYS A 53 -8.86 -1.14 2.17
CA CYS A 53 -9.60 -1.40 0.93
C CYS A 53 -11.03 -1.92 1.16
N GLY A 54 -11.43 -2.20 2.41
CA GLY A 54 -12.72 -2.83 2.74
C GLY A 54 -12.86 -4.23 2.12
N GLN A 55 -11.76 -4.97 1.99
CA GLN A 55 -11.75 -6.37 1.52
C GLN A 55 -12.02 -7.34 2.66
N VAL A 56 -11.62 -6.96 3.87
CA VAL A 56 -11.88 -7.68 5.12
C VAL A 56 -12.41 -6.70 6.15
N HIS A 57 -13.18 -7.19 7.13
CA HIS A 57 -13.74 -6.38 8.19
C HIS A 57 -13.00 -6.63 9.50
N PRO A 58 -12.67 -5.57 10.27
CA PRO A 58 -12.02 -5.72 11.56
C PRO A 58 -12.90 -6.47 12.56
N ASN A 59 -12.28 -7.20 13.49
CA ASN A 59 -12.98 -7.83 14.61
C ASN A 59 -13.39 -6.78 15.65
N SER A 60 -12.56 -5.72 15.83
CA SER A 60 -12.87 -4.55 16.64
C SER A 60 -12.19 -3.30 16.08
N GLY A 61 -12.60 -2.14 16.57
CA GLY A 61 -12.13 -0.85 16.10
C GLY A 61 -12.83 -0.39 14.81
N THR A 62 -12.35 0.70 14.21
CA THR A 62 -12.96 1.32 13.03
C THR A 62 -11.92 1.71 12.01
N VAL A 63 -12.31 1.68 10.74
CA VAL A 63 -11.53 2.20 9.60
C VAL A 63 -12.40 3.16 8.82
N THR A 64 -11.98 4.40 8.73
CA THR A 64 -12.65 5.46 7.96
C THR A 64 -11.75 5.91 6.81
N VAL A 65 -12.26 5.86 5.59
CA VAL A 65 -11.56 6.24 4.36
C VAL A 65 -12.35 7.33 3.66
N LEU A 66 -11.70 8.48 3.39
CA LEU A 66 -12.31 9.65 2.76
C LEU A 66 -13.64 10.06 3.44
N GLY A 67 -13.66 9.99 4.79
CA GLY A 67 -14.83 10.30 5.59
C GLY A 67 -15.93 9.24 5.63
N ARG A 68 -15.70 8.04 5.06
CA ARG A 68 -16.68 6.93 5.04
C ARG A 68 -16.13 5.73 5.82
N GLN A 69 -16.90 5.20 6.75
CA GLN A 69 -16.49 4.06 7.58
C GLN A 69 -16.60 2.75 6.78
N VAL A 70 -15.44 2.16 6.43
CA VAL A 70 -15.34 0.91 5.66
C VAL A 70 -15.28 -0.34 6.54
N GLY A 71 -14.94 -0.19 7.82
CA GLY A 71 -14.81 -1.30 8.77
C GLY A 71 -15.26 -0.92 10.18
N GLY A 72 -15.77 -1.91 10.93
CA GLY A 72 -16.32 -1.73 12.29
C GLY A 72 -17.76 -1.22 12.27
N GLY A 73 -18.61 -1.68 13.19
CA GLY A 73 -19.97 -1.18 13.42
C GLY A 73 -20.82 -1.04 12.16
N ALA A 74 -21.17 0.20 11.80
CA ALA A 74 -21.97 0.53 10.62
C ALA A 74 -21.09 0.64 9.36
N SER A 75 -20.53 -0.48 8.88
CA SER A 75 -19.75 -0.51 7.64
C SER A 75 -20.60 -0.21 6.41
N LEU A 76 -19.96 0.32 5.36
CA LEU A 76 -20.60 0.66 4.08
C LEU A 76 -21.33 -0.53 3.45
N LYS A 77 -22.48 -0.29 2.87
CA LYS A 77 -23.16 -1.23 1.98
C LYS A 77 -22.31 -1.42 0.70
N ARG A 78 -22.51 -2.55 0.01
CA ARG A 78 -21.76 -2.90 -1.21
C ARG A 78 -21.72 -1.78 -2.25
N ARG A 79 -22.85 -1.08 -2.46
CA ARG A 79 -22.96 0.04 -3.42
C ARG A 79 -22.11 1.24 -2.97
N GLU A 80 -22.12 1.57 -1.70
CA GLU A 80 -21.38 2.70 -1.14
C GLU A 80 -19.88 2.43 -1.17
N LEU A 81 -19.46 1.18 -0.86
CA LEU A 81 -18.08 0.75 -0.98
C LEU A 81 -17.59 0.79 -2.44
N TYR A 82 -18.45 0.42 -3.40
CA TYR A 82 -18.15 0.55 -4.82
C TYR A 82 -17.91 2.02 -5.21
N LEU A 83 -18.75 2.94 -4.75
CA LEU A 83 -18.59 4.38 -5.00
C LEU A 83 -17.31 4.94 -4.34
N LEU A 84 -16.98 4.50 -3.12
CA LEU A 84 -15.74 4.89 -2.46
C LEU A 84 -14.51 4.42 -3.26
N ARG A 85 -14.52 3.17 -3.73
CA ARG A 85 -13.39 2.61 -4.50
C ARG A 85 -13.12 3.34 -5.81
N ARG A 86 -14.08 4.05 -6.37
CA ARG A 86 -13.89 4.92 -7.55
C ARG A 86 -13.02 6.15 -7.23
N GLU A 87 -12.96 6.55 -5.96
CA GLU A 87 -12.12 7.64 -5.48
C GLU A 87 -10.74 7.15 -5.01
N MET A 88 -10.48 5.84 -5.13
CA MET A 88 -9.25 5.19 -4.68
C MET A 88 -8.50 4.58 -5.87
N GLY A 89 -7.20 4.82 -5.95
CA GLY A 89 -6.30 4.12 -6.84
C GLY A 89 -5.51 3.06 -6.09
N VAL A 90 -5.28 1.90 -6.68
CA VAL A 90 -4.52 0.81 -6.05
C VAL A 90 -3.46 0.29 -6.99
N LEU A 91 -2.20 0.38 -6.57
CA LEU A 91 -1.09 -0.35 -7.18
C LEU A 91 -0.83 -1.62 -6.36
N PHE A 92 -1.16 -2.77 -6.94
CA PHE A 92 -0.88 -4.07 -6.34
C PHE A 92 0.58 -4.48 -6.55
N GLN A 93 1.07 -5.35 -5.68
CA GLN A 93 2.38 -5.97 -5.82
C GLN A 93 2.58 -6.54 -7.25
N PHE A 94 3.76 -6.33 -7.84
CA PHE A 94 4.09 -6.70 -9.22
C PHE A 94 3.24 -6.03 -10.32
N GLY A 95 2.53 -4.94 -10.01
CA GLY A 95 1.70 -4.18 -10.95
C GLY A 95 0.26 -4.70 -11.09
N GLY A 96 -0.01 -5.97 -10.81
CA GLY A 96 -1.35 -6.57 -10.84
C GLY A 96 -2.10 -6.38 -12.15
N LEU A 97 -1.40 -6.43 -13.31
CA LEU A 97 -2.02 -6.25 -14.62
C LEU A 97 -2.85 -7.47 -15.03
N PHE A 98 -3.92 -7.22 -15.76
CA PHE A 98 -4.67 -8.25 -16.47
C PHE A 98 -3.81 -8.78 -17.62
N THR A 99 -3.50 -10.07 -17.59
CA THR A 99 -2.55 -10.71 -18.55
C THR A 99 -3.04 -10.75 -19.97
N ASP A 100 -4.34 -10.84 -20.15
CA ASP A 100 -5.05 -11.00 -21.43
C ASP A 100 -5.49 -9.66 -22.03
N LEU A 101 -5.18 -8.54 -21.36
CA LEU A 101 -5.44 -7.19 -21.85
C LEU A 101 -4.15 -6.51 -22.29
N SER A 102 -4.23 -5.72 -23.36
CA SER A 102 -3.12 -4.84 -23.77
C SER A 102 -2.78 -3.83 -22.66
N VAL A 103 -1.63 -3.18 -22.76
CA VAL A 103 -1.26 -2.04 -21.92
C VAL A 103 -2.33 -0.95 -21.96
N PHE A 104 -2.79 -0.63 -23.16
CA PHE A 104 -3.87 0.34 -23.36
C PHE A 104 -5.12 -0.07 -22.59
N ASP A 105 -5.58 -1.30 -22.75
CA ASP A 105 -6.82 -1.78 -22.14
C ASP A 105 -6.69 -1.94 -20.64
N ASN A 106 -5.51 -2.27 -20.10
CA ASN A 106 -5.25 -2.25 -18.68
C ASN A 106 -5.48 -0.86 -18.07
N VAL A 107 -4.96 0.20 -18.70
CA VAL A 107 -5.14 1.58 -18.20
C VAL A 107 -6.55 2.10 -18.49
N ALA A 108 -7.17 1.71 -19.60
CA ALA A 108 -8.53 2.07 -19.97
C ALA A 108 -9.59 1.38 -19.10
N PHE A 109 -9.27 0.24 -18.49
CA PHE A 109 -10.22 -0.60 -17.77
C PHE A 109 -11.03 0.17 -16.72
N PRO A 110 -10.42 0.88 -15.74
CA PRO A 110 -11.18 1.62 -14.74
C PRO A 110 -12.02 2.74 -15.34
N LEU A 111 -11.58 3.39 -16.41
CA LEU A 111 -12.33 4.44 -17.08
C LEU A 111 -13.62 3.89 -17.71
N ARG A 112 -13.53 2.77 -18.42
CA ARG A 112 -14.66 2.11 -19.06
C ARG A 112 -15.64 1.50 -18.07
N GLU A 113 -15.13 0.98 -16.96
CA GLU A 113 -15.97 0.36 -15.93
C GLU A 113 -16.78 1.38 -15.13
N HIS A 114 -16.22 2.57 -14.92
CA HIS A 114 -16.79 3.53 -13.98
C HIS A 114 -17.36 4.79 -14.59
N TRP A 115 -16.98 5.13 -15.82
CA TRP A 115 -17.40 6.34 -16.50
C TRP A 115 -17.96 6.04 -17.89
N ASP A 116 -19.02 6.74 -18.26
CA ASP A 116 -19.59 6.71 -19.63
C ASP A 116 -18.87 7.78 -20.49
N LEU A 117 -17.65 7.43 -20.96
CA LEU A 117 -16.82 8.31 -21.77
C LEU A 117 -16.81 7.86 -23.23
N SER A 118 -16.67 8.83 -24.15
CA SER A 118 -16.46 8.51 -25.57
C SER A 118 -15.14 7.73 -25.76
N PRO A 119 -15.05 6.83 -26.76
CA PRO A 119 -13.82 6.11 -27.05
C PRO A 119 -12.62 7.04 -27.34
N SER A 120 -12.84 8.21 -27.91
CA SER A 120 -11.80 9.22 -28.14
C SER A 120 -11.30 9.80 -26.82
N THR A 121 -12.18 10.12 -25.89
CA THR A 121 -11.80 10.64 -24.56
C THR A 121 -10.99 9.61 -23.77
N VAL A 122 -11.45 8.34 -23.74
CA VAL A 122 -10.70 7.24 -23.09
C VAL A 122 -9.31 7.11 -23.69
N ARG A 123 -9.19 7.13 -25.03
CA ARG A 123 -7.90 7.05 -25.73
C ARG A 123 -6.95 8.18 -25.30
N ASP A 124 -7.45 9.39 -25.20
CA ASP A 124 -6.62 10.55 -24.91
C ASP A 124 -6.19 10.55 -23.42
N ILE A 125 -7.07 10.18 -22.49
CA ILE A 125 -6.72 9.98 -21.08
C ILE A 125 -5.63 8.89 -20.96
N VAL A 126 -5.84 7.73 -21.58
CA VAL A 126 -4.87 6.62 -21.51
C VAL A 126 -3.50 7.04 -22.04
N LYS A 127 -3.44 7.77 -23.15
CA LYS A 127 -2.17 8.29 -23.69
C LYS A 127 -1.48 9.23 -22.71
N LEU A 128 -2.21 10.13 -22.05
CA LEU A 128 -1.67 11.03 -21.03
C LEU A 128 -1.13 10.27 -19.82
N LYS A 129 -1.87 9.27 -19.32
CA LYS A 129 -1.42 8.44 -18.19
C LYS A 129 -0.22 7.56 -18.53
N LEU A 130 -0.15 7.02 -19.75
CA LEU A 130 1.03 6.28 -20.21
C LEU A 130 2.24 7.21 -20.44
N GLU A 131 2.03 8.45 -20.87
CA GLU A 131 3.08 9.44 -20.98
C GLU A 131 3.67 9.81 -19.62
N SER A 132 2.82 10.01 -18.58
CA SER A 132 3.27 10.36 -17.23
C SER A 132 4.17 9.29 -16.60
N VAL A 133 4.12 8.04 -17.09
CA VAL A 133 5.01 6.96 -16.65
C VAL A 133 6.08 6.59 -17.69
N GLY A 134 6.21 7.39 -18.76
CA GLY A 134 7.21 7.22 -19.83
C GLY A 134 7.02 5.96 -20.70
N LEU A 135 5.77 5.46 -20.84
CA LEU A 135 5.47 4.20 -21.52
C LEU A 135 4.39 4.33 -22.61
N ARG A 136 4.15 5.54 -23.16
CA ARG A 136 3.14 5.75 -24.21
C ARG A 136 3.35 4.86 -25.44
N GLY A 137 4.62 4.58 -25.81
CA GLY A 137 4.96 3.74 -26.95
C GLY A 137 4.64 2.25 -26.78
N THR A 138 4.25 1.80 -25.59
CA THR A 138 3.96 0.38 -25.29
C THR A 138 2.47 0.04 -25.32
N ALA A 139 1.61 0.96 -25.75
CA ALA A 139 0.15 0.85 -25.63
C ALA A 139 -0.43 -0.46 -26.19
N ASN A 140 0.15 -0.98 -27.27
CA ASN A 140 -0.33 -2.21 -27.96
C ASN A 140 0.33 -3.50 -27.45
N LEU A 141 1.32 -3.40 -26.53
CA LEU A 141 1.99 -4.57 -25.96
C LEU A 141 1.12 -5.25 -24.90
N PHE A 142 1.42 -6.51 -24.64
CA PHE A 142 0.83 -7.29 -23.55
C PHE A 142 1.78 -7.36 -22.34
N PRO A 143 1.28 -7.62 -21.12
CA PRO A 143 2.11 -7.73 -19.93
C PRO A 143 3.25 -8.75 -20.04
N SER A 144 3.10 -9.81 -20.84
CA SER A 144 4.14 -10.81 -21.10
C SER A 144 5.35 -10.26 -21.87
N GLU A 145 5.18 -9.17 -22.61
CA GLU A 145 6.23 -8.53 -23.42
C GLU A 145 6.99 -7.44 -22.65
N LEU A 146 6.65 -7.22 -21.37
CA LEU A 146 7.17 -6.12 -20.56
C LEU A 146 8.15 -6.60 -19.49
N SER A 147 9.15 -5.76 -19.18
CA SER A 147 9.98 -5.96 -17.98
C SER A 147 9.15 -5.77 -16.68
N GLY A 148 9.68 -6.25 -15.55
CA GLY A 148 9.04 -6.07 -14.24
C GLY A 148 8.80 -4.60 -13.89
N GLY A 149 9.78 -3.74 -14.14
CA GLY A 149 9.66 -2.29 -13.95
C GLY A 149 8.63 -1.64 -14.87
N MET A 150 8.55 -2.06 -16.14
CA MET A 150 7.51 -1.57 -17.05
C MET A 150 6.12 -1.98 -16.60
N ARG A 151 5.90 -3.25 -16.21
CA ARG A 151 4.61 -3.71 -15.67
C ARG A 151 4.16 -2.89 -14.48
N ARG A 152 5.09 -2.57 -13.58
CA ARG A 152 4.79 -1.75 -12.39
C ARG A 152 4.40 -0.33 -12.75
N ARG A 153 5.12 0.32 -13.66
CA ARG A 153 4.78 1.67 -14.13
C ARG A 153 3.43 1.72 -14.86
N ILE A 154 3.07 0.68 -15.60
CA ILE A 154 1.73 0.59 -16.20
C ILE A 154 0.66 0.36 -15.14
N GLY A 155 0.93 -0.47 -14.12
CA GLY A 155 0.07 -0.60 -12.94
C GLY A 155 -0.16 0.73 -12.22
N LEU A 156 0.89 1.56 -12.14
CA LEU A 156 0.81 2.93 -11.61
C LEU A 156 -0.08 3.82 -12.49
N ALA A 157 0.12 3.83 -13.82
CA ALA A 157 -0.73 4.57 -14.76
C ALA A 157 -2.21 4.17 -14.63
N ARG A 158 -2.49 2.86 -14.47
CA ARG A 158 -3.86 2.37 -14.22
C ARG A 158 -4.41 2.83 -12.87
N ALA A 159 -3.59 2.80 -11.81
CA ALA A 159 -4.02 3.23 -10.49
C ALA A 159 -4.43 4.70 -10.46
N VAL A 160 -3.78 5.55 -11.27
CA VAL A 160 -4.07 6.99 -11.35
C VAL A 160 -4.95 7.37 -12.54
N ALA A 161 -5.52 6.41 -13.26
CA ALA A 161 -6.29 6.68 -14.49
C ALA A 161 -7.53 7.57 -14.23
N MET A 162 -8.13 7.45 -13.06
CA MET A 162 -9.35 8.17 -12.67
C MET A 162 -9.08 9.40 -11.78
N ASP A 163 -7.84 9.87 -11.66
CA ASP A 163 -7.43 10.96 -10.76
C ASP A 163 -7.97 10.76 -9.32
N PRO A 164 -7.58 9.66 -8.65
CA PRO A 164 -8.13 9.30 -7.34
C PRO A 164 -7.69 10.29 -6.25
N ARG A 165 -8.53 10.42 -5.20
CA ARG A 165 -8.21 11.22 -4.02
C ARG A 165 -7.28 10.53 -3.04
N LEU A 166 -7.29 9.18 -3.04
CA LEU A 166 -6.42 8.33 -2.22
C LEU A 166 -5.75 7.28 -3.11
N ILE A 167 -4.43 7.15 -3.03
CA ILE A 167 -3.67 6.14 -3.76
C ILE A 167 -3.00 5.22 -2.76
N LEU A 168 -3.21 3.92 -2.93
CA LEU A 168 -2.63 2.88 -2.10
C LEU A 168 -1.60 2.10 -2.91
N TYR A 169 -0.39 1.97 -2.38
CA TYR A 169 0.71 1.24 -2.99
C TYR A 169 1.09 0.04 -2.12
N ASP A 170 0.94 -1.17 -2.66
CA ASP A 170 1.34 -2.41 -1.99
C ASP A 170 2.69 -2.87 -2.54
N GLU A 171 3.74 -2.73 -1.74
CA GLU A 171 5.13 -3.08 -2.06
C GLU A 171 5.59 -2.53 -3.44
N PRO A 172 5.53 -1.21 -3.67
CA PRO A 172 5.80 -0.63 -5.00
C PRO A 172 7.23 -0.81 -5.47
N PHE A 173 8.17 -1.14 -4.59
CA PHE A 173 9.60 -1.25 -4.88
C PHE A 173 10.10 -2.69 -4.98
N ALA A 174 9.32 -3.70 -4.51
CA ALA A 174 9.76 -5.08 -4.41
C ALA A 174 10.23 -5.67 -5.74
N GLY A 175 11.46 -6.21 -5.78
CA GLY A 175 12.02 -6.88 -6.96
C GLY A 175 12.38 -5.96 -8.13
N LEU A 176 12.51 -4.67 -7.91
CA LEU A 176 13.08 -3.74 -8.89
C LEU A 176 14.61 -3.67 -8.78
N ASP A 177 15.27 -3.44 -9.90
CA ASP A 177 16.66 -3.03 -9.91
C ASP A 177 16.82 -1.60 -9.33
N PRO A 178 18.00 -1.19 -8.86
CA PRO A 178 18.18 0.10 -8.19
C PRO A 178 17.76 1.32 -9.01
N ILE A 179 17.94 1.28 -10.33
CA ILE A 179 17.57 2.39 -11.21
C ILE A 179 16.05 2.47 -11.34
N SER A 180 15.39 1.35 -11.63
CA SER A 180 13.94 1.26 -11.73
C SER A 180 13.24 1.62 -10.41
N LEU A 181 13.85 1.29 -9.28
CA LEU A 181 13.38 1.61 -7.94
C LEU A 181 13.37 3.13 -7.72
N THR A 182 14.51 3.81 -7.95
CA THR A 182 14.62 5.28 -7.83
C THR A 182 13.65 6.01 -8.78
N ILE A 183 13.52 5.53 -10.03
CA ILE A 183 12.56 6.10 -11.00
C ILE A 183 11.12 5.94 -10.48
N THR A 184 10.76 4.78 -9.95
CA THR A 184 9.41 4.52 -9.43
C THR A 184 9.11 5.38 -8.21
N ALA A 185 10.05 5.54 -7.30
CA ALA A 185 9.91 6.40 -6.12
C ALA A 185 9.67 7.86 -6.54
N LYS A 186 10.49 8.38 -7.46
CA LYS A 186 10.31 9.74 -8.00
C LYS A 186 8.93 9.91 -8.65
N MET A 187 8.50 8.97 -9.49
CA MET A 187 7.17 9.02 -10.13
C MET A 187 6.03 9.03 -9.09
N ILE A 188 6.12 8.24 -8.02
CA ILE A 188 5.11 8.23 -6.96
C ILE A 188 5.02 9.63 -6.32
N ARG A 189 6.14 10.27 -6.01
CA ARG A 189 6.17 11.62 -5.44
C ARG A 189 5.59 12.66 -6.40
N GLU A 190 6.04 12.68 -7.65
CA GLU A 190 5.56 13.58 -8.70
C GLU A 190 4.05 13.43 -8.95
N LEU A 191 3.53 12.21 -8.99
CA LEU A 191 2.10 11.96 -9.14
C LEU A 191 1.29 12.41 -7.93
N ASN A 192 1.80 12.19 -6.71
CA ASN A 192 1.15 12.68 -5.50
C ASN A 192 1.01 14.20 -5.54
N GLU A 193 2.08 14.91 -5.89
CA GLU A 193 2.10 16.39 -5.99
C GLU A 193 1.21 16.90 -7.12
N ALA A 194 1.29 16.30 -8.30
CA ALA A 194 0.53 16.74 -9.47
C ALA A 194 -0.98 16.53 -9.31
N LEU A 195 -1.40 15.46 -8.62
CA LEU A 195 -2.81 15.16 -8.38
C LEU A 195 -3.35 15.83 -7.11
N GLY A 196 -2.47 16.28 -6.20
CA GLY A 196 -2.86 16.71 -4.86
C GLY A 196 -3.53 15.55 -4.08
N ALA A 197 -3.27 14.31 -4.46
CA ALA A 197 -3.85 13.11 -3.87
C ALA A 197 -3.16 12.76 -2.55
N THR A 198 -3.87 12.06 -1.67
CA THR A 198 -3.23 11.40 -0.53
C THR A 198 -2.66 10.06 -0.99
N SER A 199 -1.46 9.73 -0.54
CA SER A 199 -0.79 8.49 -0.91
C SER A 199 -0.37 7.69 0.32
N LEU A 200 -0.63 6.38 0.31
CA LEU A 200 -0.20 5.46 1.35
C LEU A 200 0.63 4.33 0.73
N ILE A 201 1.89 4.24 1.14
CA ILE A 201 2.82 3.18 0.72
C ILE A 201 2.91 2.14 1.82
N VAL A 202 2.66 0.88 1.48
CA VAL A 202 2.95 -0.27 2.35
C VAL A 202 4.21 -0.94 1.82
N THR A 203 5.29 -0.98 2.63
CA THR A 203 6.58 -1.51 2.17
C THR A 203 7.50 -1.95 3.30
N HIS A 204 8.52 -2.72 2.96
CA HIS A 204 9.67 -3.01 3.81
C HIS A 204 10.96 -2.32 3.32
N ASP A 205 10.91 -1.62 2.18
CA ASP A 205 12.05 -0.86 1.66
C ASP A 205 12.14 0.50 2.37
N ILE A 206 13.27 0.76 3.03
CA ILE A 206 13.47 1.95 3.84
C ILE A 206 14.06 3.09 2.99
N ALA A 207 15.15 2.81 2.28
CA ALA A 207 16.01 3.82 1.69
C ALA A 207 15.25 4.72 0.70
N GLU A 208 14.54 4.12 -0.26
CA GLU A 208 13.81 4.88 -1.26
C GLU A 208 12.50 5.46 -0.71
N THR A 209 11.88 4.76 0.24
CA THR A 209 10.67 5.27 0.89
C THR A 209 10.93 6.57 1.62
N PHE A 210 11.99 6.64 2.43
CA PHE A 210 12.32 7.83 3.22
C PHE A 210 12.72 9.05 2.37
N ARG A 211 13.14 8.84 1.12
CA ARG A 211 13.40 9.95 0.18
C ARG A 211 12.14 10.68 -0.30
N ILE A 212 10.98 10.02 -0.20
CA ILE A 212 9.77 10.53 -0.84
C ILE A 212 8.58 10.74 0.12
N VAL A 213 8.57 10.12 1.30
CA VAL A 213 7.44 10.22 2.22
C VAL A 213 7.55 11.43 3.16
N ASP A 214 6.39 11.93 3.58
CA ASP A 214 6.30 13.01 4.58
C ASP A 214 6.33 12.45 6.01
N TYR A 215 5.86 11.22 6.21
CA TYR A 215 5.73 10.57 7.53
C TYR A 215 5.70 9.05 7.38
N ALA A 216 6.08 8.33 8.43
CA ALA A 216 6.11 6.87 8.43
C ALA A 216 5.58 6.28 9.74
N TYR A 217 4.87 5.16 9.62
CA TYR A 217 4.44 4.29 10.69
C TYR A 217 5.21 2.97 10.61
N LEU A 218 5.75 2.50 11.71
CA LEU A 218 6.43 1.20 11.81
C LEU A 218 5.55 0.20 12.54
N ILE A 219 5.21 -0.91 11.88
CA ILE A 219 4.41 -1.99 12.44
C ILE A 219 5.31 -3.21 12.68
N SER A 220 5.25 -3.75 13.88
CA SER A 220 5.85 -5.01 14.27
C SER A 220 4.84 -5.86 15.03
N GLU A 221 4.77 -7.16 14.72
CA GLU A 221 3.90 -8.13 15.39
C GLU A 221 2.44 -7.65 15.52
N GLY A 222 1.93 -7.03 14.45
CA GLY A 222 0.58 -6.51 14.38
C GLY A 222 0.30 -5.28 15.25
N ARG A 223 1.32 -4.60 15.76
CA ARG A 223 1.22 -3.38 16.58
C ARG A 223 1.96 -2.23 15.94
N LEU A 224 1.47 -1.02 16.16
CA LEU A 224 2.24 0.19 15.88
C LEU A 224 3.31 0.35 16.94
N VAL A 225 4.59 0.34 16.56
CA VAL A 225 5.73 0.40 17.50
C VAL A 225 6.49 1.72 17.43
N ALA A 226 6.38 2.44 16.32
CA ALA A 226 6.96 3.77 16.17
C ALA A 226 6.26 4.54 15.04
N GLU A 227 6.36 5.85 15.09
CA GLU A 227 5.91 6.76 14.05
C GLU A 227 6.74 8.04 14.06
N GLY A 228 6.84 8.72 12.93
CA GLY A 228 7.57 9.99 12.82
C GLY A 228 7.88 10.35 11.37
N THR A 229 8.46 11.52 11.18
CA THR A 229 9.08 11.91 9.92
C THR A 229 10.29 11.02 9.62
N PRO A 230 10.76 10.92 8.38
CA PRO A 230 11.99 10.17 8.04
C PRO A 230 13.17 10.52 8.96
N THR A 231 13.40 11.81 9.19
CA THR A 231 14.50 12.28 10.05
C THR A 231 14.34 11.84 11.53
N GLU A 232 13.13 11.92 12.07
CA GLU A 232 12.85 11.46 13.43
C GLU A 232 13.04 9.95 13.57
N MET A 233 12.63 9.19 12.56
CA MET A 233 12.82 7.73 12.52
C MET A 233 14.31 7.37 12.43
N GLU A 234 15.10 8.04 11.58
CA GLU A 234 16.55 7.81 11.47
C GLU A 234 17.30 8.12 12.77
N GLN A 235 16.87 9.12 13.51
CA GLN A 235 17.47 9.53 14.79
C GLN A 235 16.91 8.78 16.00
N SER A 236 15.92 7.92 15.82
CA SER A 236 15.23 7.25 16.90
C SER A 236 16.14 6.29 17.66
N ALA A 237 16.05 6.35 18.99
CA ALA A 237 16.71 5.42 19.91
C ALA A 237 15.88 4.15 20.19
N LEU A 238 14.63 4.08 19.70
CA LEU A 238 13.72 2.96 19.93
C LEU A 238 14.32 1.66 19.38
N PRO A 239 14.39 0.56 20.16
CA PRO A 239 15.01 -0.68 19.72
C PRO A 239 14.42 -1.26 18.43
N HIS A 240 13.09 -1.21 18.26
CA HIS A 240 12.41 -1.66 17.03
C HIS A 240 12.84 -0.86 15.80
N VAL A 241 12.94 0.47 15.93
CA VAL A 241 13.37 1.35 14.84
C VAL A 241 14.82 1.07 14.47
N ARG A 242 15.71 0.97 15.49
CA ARG A 242 17.13 0.68 15.27
C ARG A 242 17.35 -0.68 14.59
N GLN A 243 16.63 -1.70 15.02
CA GLN A 243 16.71 -3.03 14.40
C GLN A 243 16.26 -2.98 12.96
N PHE A 244 15.10 -2.35 12.70
CA PHE A 244 14.52 -2.27 11.36
C PHE A 244 15.40 -1.43 10.42
N MET A 245 15.79 -0.22 10.84
CA MET A 245 16.63 0.70 10.05
C MET A 245 18.04 0.16 9.81
N GLY A 246 18.63 -0.49 10.83
CA GLY A 246 19.98 -1.06 10.76
C GLY A 246 20.03 -2.44 10.09
N ALA A 247 18.89 -3.02 9.73
CA ALA A 247 18.77 -4.39 9.19
C ALA A 247 19.54 -5.42 10.05
N THR A 248 19.50 -5.28 11.38
CA THR A 248 20.23 -6.15 12.31
C THR A 248 19.41 -7.39 12.66
N SER A 249 20.08 -8.54 12.82
CA SER A 249 19.43 -9.80 13.22
C SER A 249 19.00 -9.79 14.69
N GLU A 250 19.68 -9.02 15.52
CA GLU A 250 19.40 -8.91 16.95
C GLU A 250 18.48 -7.73 17.25
N GLY A 251 17.46 -7.94 18.11
CA GLY A 251 16.54 -6.91 18.53
C GLY A 251 15.14 -7.46 18.88
N PRO A 252 14.20 -6.57 19.18
CA PRO A 252 12.87 -6.97 19.65
C PRO A 252 11.99 -7.63 18.56
N MET A 253 12.30 -7.44 17.27
CA MET A 253 11.55 -8.12 16.20
C MET A 253 12.03 -9.55 16.07
N SER A 254 11.17 -10.51 16.42
CA SER A 254 11.49 -11.94 16.32
C SER A 254 11.40 -12.43 14.88
N PHE A 255 12.40 -13.22 14.44
CA PHE A 255 12.39 -13.94 13.16
C PHE A 255 11.95 -15.39 13.31
N HIS A 256 11.82 -15.88 14.55
CA HIS A 256 11.37 -17.25 14.82
C HIS A 256 9.87 -17.29 15.03
N TYR A 257 9.22 -18.26 14.41
CA TYR A 257 7.84 -18.57 14.73
C TYR A 257 7.77 -19.13 16.15
N PRO A 258 6.87 -18.63 17.02
CA PRO A 258 6.75 -19.14 18.38
C PRO A 258 6.51 -20.66 18.40
N SER A 259 7.34 -21.38 19.13
CA SER A 259 7.21 -22.82 19.39
C SER A 259 7.62 -23.12 20.83
N SER A 260 7.23 -24.29 21.34
CA SER A 260 7.78 -24.80 22.57
C SER A 260 9.32 -24.95 22.45
N PRO A 261 10.05 -24.88 23.56
CA PRO A 261 11.48 -25.12 23.55
C PRO A 261 11.78 -26.49 22.90
N LEU A 262 12.76 -26.52 21.99
CA LEU A 262 13.11 -27.75 21.24
C LEU A 262 13.43 -28.94 22.16
N ALA A 263 14.03 -28.66 23.32
CA ALA A 263 14.33 -29.69 24.31
C ALA A 263 13.06 -30.36 24.88
N GLU A 264 11.94 -29.61 25.01
CA GLU A 264 10.65 -30.16 25.43
C GLU A 264 10.03 -30.99 24.31
N ASP A 265 10.04 -30.48 23.08
CA ASP A 265 9.51 -31.18 21.91
C ASP A 265 10.26 -32.50 21.64
N LEU A 266 11.59 -32.51 21.86
CA LEU A 266 12.44 -33.67 21.71
C LEU A 266 12.50 -34.56 22.96
N GLN A 267 11.80 -34.21 24.04
CA GLN A 267 11.79 -34.93 25.33
C GLN A 267 13.19 -35.17 25.91
N LEU A 268 14.12 -34.19 25.69
CA LEU A 268 15.52 -34.33 26.13
C LEU A 268 15.73 -34.03 27.62
N ASN A 269 14.70 -33.54 28.33
CA ASN A 269 14.72 -33.19 29.76
C ASN A 269 13.95 -34.25 30.60
N ALA A 270 14.10 -35.52 30.31
CA ALA A 270 13.56 -36.61 31.12
C ALA A 270 14.65 -37.26 32.00
#